data_b52657486d8dec92d26e09a0bd15271f
#
_entry.id   b52657486d8dec92d26e09a0bd15271f
#
_cell.length_a   1.000
_cell.length_b   1.000
_cell.length_c   1.000
_cell.angle_alpha   90.00
_cell.angle_beta   90.00
_cell.angle_gamma   90.00
#
_symmetry.space_group_name_H-M   'P 1'
#
loop_
_entity.id
_entity.type
_entity.pdbx_description
1 polymer ?
#
loop_
_entity_poly.entity_id
_entity_poly.type
_entity_poly.pdbx_seq_one_letter_code
_entity_poly.pdbx_strand_id
1 'polypeptide(L)'
;MKLVLFNLREDEKSALNNWIASHPEVEVDVHSEELTASNKHLLEGKDGVVLAQNKPFEKEVYEYAKEQGIKVFATRSAGFDIYDLELMKELDIKMTNVPSYSPNAIAEHVLTTALRISRNTNKIQRNVEKHNFTWNPGILSRELRTLTVGVIGTGRIGTQVARLFKALGSKVLGYDIYPNDAAREVLEYVENIDDLITNSDIITIHMPAIKDYNHMVNDEFLSKMKDNSILLNAARGMLVDTKALLRALDSGKLLGAGLDVYENEGKYVPKNFEDKEFDDELLQTLIDRDDVIYTPHTAFYTETAIQNLVEGGLEAAVEVIKTGTSANVVN
;
A
#
# COMPACT_ATOMS: atom_id res chain seq x y z
N MET A 1 -6.01 -4.89 -31.95
CA MET A 1 -5.10 -5.10 -30.81
C MET A 1 -5.77 -6.07 -29.87
N LYS A 2 -5.03 -7.06 -29.36
CA LYS A 2 -5.59 -8.09 -28.49
C LYS A 2 -4.85 -8.12 -27.16
N LEU A 3 -5.56 -7.83 -26.09
CA LEU A 3 -5.06 -7.93 -24.72
C LEU A 3 -5.64 -9.18 -24.04
N VAL A 4 -4.90 -9.73 -23.08
CA VAL A 4 -5.44 -10.67 -22.11
C VAL A 4 -5.35 -10.08 -20.72
N LEU A 5 -6.43 -10.16 -19.96
CA LEU A 5 -6.51 -9.62 -18.61
C LEU A 5 -6.73 -10.77 -17.62
N PHE A 6 -5.82 -10.90 -16.64
CA PHE A 6 -5.87 -11.91 -15.58
C PHE A 6 -6.24 -11.33 -14.23
N ASN A 7 -6.75 -12.18 -13.36
CA ASN A 7 -7.14 -11.87 -11.98
C ASN A 7 -8.10 -10.69 -11.91
N LEU A 8 -9.18 -10.71 -12.73
CA LEU A 8 -10.25 -9.73 -12.65
C LEU A 8 -11.08 -9.96 -11.39
N ARG A 9 -11.15 -8.95 -10.54
CA ARG A 9 -12.03 -8.95 -9.37
C ARG A 9 -13.43 -8.46 -9.73
N GLU A 10 -14.42 -8.78 -8.88
CA GLU A 10 -15.81 -8.36 -9.09
C GLU A 10 -15.98 -6.83 -9.11
N ASP A 11 -15.27 -6.15 -8.20
CA ASP A 11 -15.26 -4.70 -8.07
C ASP A 11 -14.64 -3.95 -9.27
N GLU A 12 -13.83 -4.63 -10.08
CA GLU A 12 -13.19 -4.06 -11.27
C GLU A 12 -14.07 -4.14 -12.54
N LYS A 13 -15.10 -4.99 -12.55
CA LYS A 13 -15.91 -5.27 -13.75
C LYS A 13 -16.55 -4.03 -14.38
N SER A 14 -17.06 -3.13 -13.53
CA SER A 14 -17.70 -1.90 -14.03
C SER A 14 -16.70 -1.01 -14.77
N ALA A 15 -15.52 -0.79 -14.18
CA ALA A 15 -14.46 0.01 -14.80
C ALA A 15 -13.97 -0.62 -16.11
N LEU A 16 -13.75 -1.94 -16.11
CA LEU A 16 -13.34 -2.67 -17.30
C LEU A 16 -14.37 -2.57 -18.43
N ASN A 17 -15.66 -2.79 -18.14
CA ASN A 17 -16.73 -2.72 -19.13
C ASN A 17 -16.84 -1.31 -19.73
N ASN A 18 -16.73 -0.27 -18.91
CA ASN A 18 -16.74 1.12 -19.38
C ASN A 18 -15.55 1.41 -20.30
N TRP A 19 -14.36 0.91 -19.93
CA TRP A 19 -13.16 1.08 -20.73
C TRP A 19 -13.28 0.35 -22.08
N ILE A 20 -13.73 -0.92 -22.11
CA ILE A 20 -13.95 -1.70 -23.34
C ILE A 20 -14.95 -0.98 -24.27
N ALA A 21 -16.04 -0.45 -23.71
CA ALA A 21 -17.06 0.27 -24.48
C ALA A 21 -16.50 1.54 -25.16
N SER A 22 -15.49 2.18 -24.56
CA SER A 22 -14.82 3.36 -25.10
C SER A 22 -13.65 3.04 -26.06
N HIS A 23 -13.23 1.76 -26.11
CA HIS A 23 -12.08 1.30 -26.93
C HIS A 23 -12.47 0.10 -27.82
N PRO A 24 -13.42 0.28 -28.77
CA PRO A 24 -13.93 -0.83 -29.59
C PRO A 24 -12.88 -1.46 -30.52
N GLU A 25 -11.73 -0.79 -30.71
CA GLU A 25 -10.60 -1.32 -31.50
C GLU A 25 -9.69 -2.27 -30.72
N VAL A 26 -9.92 -2.43 -29.40
CA VAL A 26 -9.15 -3.33 -28.53
C VAL A 26 -10.01 -4.49 -28.08
N GLU A 27 -9.61 -5.70 -28.45
CA GLU A 27 -10.20 -6.93 -27.94
C GLU A 27 -9.54 -7.28 -26.60
N VAL A 28 -10.30 -7.51 -25.56
CA VAL A 28 -9.81 -7.91 -24.22
C VAL A 28 -10.38 -9.26 -23.85
N ASP A 29 -9.51 -10.24 -23.75
CA ASP A 29 -9.83 -11.58 -23.24
C ASP A 29 -9.69 -11.58 -21.71
N VAL A 30 -10.71 -12.00 -20.98
CA VAL A 30 -10.82 -11.73 -19.54
C VAL A 30 -10.89 -13.00 -18.73
N HIS A 31 -9.98 -13.14 -17.76
CA HIS A 31 -9.87 -14.28 -16.87
C HIS A 31 -9.88 -13.82 -15.39
N SER A 32 -10.59 -14.58 -14.54
CA SER A 32 -10.63 -14.33 -13.10
C SER A 32 -9.48 -15.00 -12.35
N GLU A 33 -8.83 -16.00 -12.94
CA GLU A 33 -7.65 -16.65 -12.39
C GLU A 33 -6.37 -15.85 -12.58
N GLU A 34 -5.37 -16.11 -11.72
CA GLU A 34 -4.01 -15.62 -11.88
C GLU A 34 -3.32 -16.28 -13.07
N LEU A 35 -2.39 -15.58 -13.73
CA LEU A 35 -1.50 -16.16 -14.72
C LEU A 35 -0.46 -17.04 -14.01
N THR A 36 -0.29 -18.24 -14.52
CA THR A 36 0.64 -19.26 -14.00
C THR A 36 1.24 -20.07 -15.16
N ALA A 37 2.21 -20.91 -14.89
CA ALA A 37 2.77 -21.83 -15.87
C ALA A 37 1.71 -22.77 -16.50
N SER A 38 0.66 -23.15 -15.75
CA SER A 38 -0.37 -24.08 -16.22
C SER A 38 -1.34 -23.47 -17.24
N ASN A 39 -1.54 -22.15 -17.21
CA ASN A 39 -2.46 -21.46 -18.13
C ASN A 39 -1.76 -20.45 -19.07
N LYS A 40 -0.43 -20.49 -19.16
CA LYS A 40 0.35 -19.60 -20.05
C LYS A 40 -0.05 -19.67 -21.53
N HIS A 41 -0.68 -20.78 -21.97
CA HIS A 41 -1.21 -20.92 -23.33
C HIS A 41 -2.26 -19.86 -23.68
N LEU A 42 -2.91 -19.23 -22.69
CA LEU A 42 -3.85 -18.11 -22.92
C LEU A 42 -3.18 -16.85 -23.46
N LEU A 43 -1.83 -16.79 -23.48
CA LEU A 43 -1.06 -15.73 -24.09
C LEU A 43 -0.98 -15.82 -25.63
N GLU A 44 -1.38 -16.98 -26.22
CA GLU A 44 -1.29 -17.20 -27.66
C GLU A 44 -2.12 -16.16 -28.44
N GLY A 45 -1.47 -15.53 -29.42
CA GLY A 45 -2.09 -14.53 -30.30
C GLY A 45 -2.50 -13.23 -29.62
N LYS A 46 -1.96 -12.92 -28.44
CA LYS A 46 -2.14 -11.65 -27.74
C LYS A 46 -0.96 -10.70 -27.97
N ASP A 47 -1.21 -9.40 -27.88
CA ASP A 47 -0.18 -8.35 -28.01
C ASP A 47 0.39 -7.94 -26.64
N GLY A 48 -0.40 -8.06 -25.56
CA GLY A 48 -0.02 -7.65 -24.22
C GLY A 48 -0.88 -8.29 -23.12
N VAL A 49 -0.36 -8.24 -21.90
CA VAL A 49 -0.95 -8.81 -20.69
C VAL A 49 -1.27 -7.71 -19.69
N VAL A 50 -2.49 -7.70 -19.16
CA VAL A 50 -2.91 -6.82 -18.06
C VAL A 50 -3.26 -7.70 -16.85
N LEU A 51 -2.72 -7.36 -15.69
CA LEU A 51 -2.83 -8.26 -14.53
C LEU A 51 -2.77 -7.53 -13.19
N ALA A 52 -3.15 -8.22 -12.11
CA ALA A 52 -2.95 -7.79 -10.73
C ALA A 52 -2.69 -9.05 -9.89
N GLN A 53 -1.43 -9.44 -9.74
CA GLN A 53 -1.04 -10.66 -9.03
C GLN A 53 -0.35 -10.34 -7.71
N ASN A 54 -0.42 -11.31 -6.79
CA ASN A 54 0.20 -11.23 -5.49
C ASN A 54 1.38 -12.20 -5.34
N LYS A 55 1.70 -12.94 -6.40
CA LYS A 55 2.80 -13.92 -6.43
C LYS A 55 3.69 -13.70 -7.63
N PRO A 56 5.01 -13.96 -7.52
CA PRO A 56 5.89 -13.95 -8.68
C PRO A 56 5.52 -15.05 -9.67
N PHE A 57 5.89 -14.86 -10.93
CA PHE A 57 5.77 -15.90 -11.96
C PHE A 57 6.97 -16.84 -11.94
N GLU A 58 6.74 -18.06 -12.42
CA GLU A 58 7.81 -18.96 -12.83
C GLU A 58 8.48 -18.41 -14.11
N LYS A 59 9.81 -18.60 -14.21
CA LYS A 59 10.61 -18.13 -15.35
C LYS A 59 10.02 -18.49 -16.71
N GLU A 60 9.48 -19.70 -16.81
CA GLU A 60 8.87 -20.20 -18.06
C GLU A 60 7.65 -19.40 -18.55
N VAL A 61 6.98 -18.64 -17.71
CA VAL A 61 5.88 -17.74 -18.11
C VAL A 61 6.43 -16.57 -18.92
N TYR A 62 7.53 -15.97 -18.48
CA TYR A 62 8.19 -14.88 -19.19
C TYR A 62 8.78 -15.35 -20.53
N GLU A 63 9.44 -16.52 -20.53
CA GLU A 63 10.02 -17.10 -21.75
C GLU A 63 8.92 -17.42 -22.78
N TYR A 64 7.83 -18.03 -22.35
CA TYR A 64 6.69 -18.31 -23.21
C TYR A 64 6.02 -17.03 -23.74
N ALA A 65 5.88 -16.00 -22.91
CA ALA A 65 5.37 -14.70 -23.34
C ALA A 65 6.23 -14.09 -24.48
N LYS A 66 7.56 -14.20 -24.36
CA LYS A 66 8.48 -13.78 -25.43
C LYS A 66 8.28 -14.58 -26.71
N GLU A 67 8.16 -15.91 -26.63
CA GLU A 67 7.91 -16.77 -27.78
C GLU A 67 6.60 -16.40 -28.50
N GLN A 68 5.56 -16.00 -27.74
CA GLN A 68 4.28 -15.55 -28.30
C GLN A 68 4.30 -14.12 -28.82
N GLY A 69 5.41 -13.37 -28.65
CA GLY A 69 5.55 -11.99 -29.13
C GLY A 69 4.85 -10.96 -28.25
N ILE A 70 4.57 -11.28 -26.99
CA ILE A 70 4.03 -10.35 -25.99
C ILE A 70 5.02 -9.19 -25.81
N LYS A 71 4.52 -7.95 -25.89
CA LYS A 71 5.33 -6.73 -25.81
C LYS A 71 5.34 -6.11 -24.41
N VAL A 72 4.28 -6.34 -23.65
CA VAL A 72 4.08 -5.65 -22.37
C VAL A 72 3.33 -6.52 -21.37
N PHE A 73 3.75 -6.45 -20.13
CA PHE A 73 2.98 -6.80 -18.93
C PHE A 73 2.62 -5.51 -18.20
N ALA A 74 1.34 -5.22 -18.04
CA ALA A 74 0.84 -4.03 -17.38
C ALA A 74 0.15 -4.43 -16.07
N THR A 75 0.76 -4.09 -14.91
CA THR A 75 0.12 -4.38 -13.64
C THR A 75 -0.88 -3.29 -13.25
N ARG A 76 -2.07 -3.69 -12.78
CA ARG A 76 -3.07 -2.82 -12.19
C ARG A 76 -2.75 -2.55 -10.72
N SER A 77 -1.51 -2.11 -10.45
CA SER A 77 -1.00 -1.74 -9.13
C SER A 77 0.11 -0.72 -9.24
N ALA A 78 0.41 0.00 -8.16
CA ALA A 78 1.62 0.81 -8.08
C ALA A 78 2.86 -0.03 -7.77
N GLY A 79 2.71 -1.06 -6.89
CA GLY A 79 3.76 -2.01 -6.56
C GLY A 79 4.02 -2.98 -7.70
N PHE A 80 5.30 -3.28 -7.92
CA PHE A 80 5.77 -4.22 -8.94
C PHE A 80 6.91 -5.12 -8.44
N ASP A 81 7.09 -5.18 -7.14
CA ASP A 81 8.22 -5.83 -6.45
C ASP A 81 8.27 -7.35 -6.68
N ILE A 82 7.15 -7.95 -7.12
CA ILE A 82 7.03 -9.40 -7.37
C ILE A 82 7.49 -9.83 -8.78
N TYR A 83 7.74 -8.88 -9.68
CA TYR A 83 8.10 -9.19 -11.07
C TYR A 83 9.62 -9.18 -11.27
N ASP A 84 10.12 -10.12 -12.07
CA ASP A 84 11.54 -10.18 -12.45
C ASP A 84 11.85 -9.19 -13.59
N LEU A 85 12.12 -7.95 -13.19
CA LEU A 85 12.37 -6.85 -14.14
C LEU A 85 13.63 -7.07 -14.99
N GLU A 86 14.65 -7.70 -14.43
CA GLU A 86 15.89 -7.97 -15.17
C GLU A 86 15.64 -9.01 -16.28
N LEU A 87 14.96 -10.10 -15.95
CA LEU A 87 14.55 -11.10 -16.96
C LEU A 87 13.64 -10.49 -18.03
N MET A 88 12.66 -9.66 -17.64
CA MET A 88 11.78 -8.99 -18.59
C MET A 88 12.56 -8.08 -19.55
N LYS A 89 13.57 -7.36 -19.03
CA LYS A 89 14.46 -6.52 -19.82
C LYS A 89 15.31 -7.35 -20.79
N GLU A 90 15.88 -8.48 -20.34
CA GLU A 90 16.63 -9.41 -21.20
C GLU A 90 15.75 -9.97 -22.33
N LEU A 91 14.48 -10.23 -22.04
CA LEU A 91 13.49 -10.73 -23.00
C LEU A 91 12.87 -9.62 -23.88
N ASP A 92 13.23 -8.35 -23.67
CA ASP A 92 12.63 -7.18 -24.35
C ASP A 92 11.11 -7.15 -24.21
N ILE A 93 10.61 -7.42 -22.98
CA ILE A 93 9.21 -7.28 -22.58
C ILE A 93 9.12 -6.08 -21.62
N LYS A 94 8.28 -5.09 -21.94
CA LYS A 94 8.08 -3.94 -21.06
C LYS A 94 7.18 -4.31 -19.87
N MET A 95 7.55 -3.81 -18.69
CA MET A 95 6.68 -3.82 -17.51
C MET A 95 6.18 -2.42 -17.23
N THR A 96 4.86 -2.26 -17.08
CA THR A 96 4.26 -0.99 -16.66
C THR A 96 3.48 -1.14 -15.39
N ASN A 97 3.38 -0.07 -14.60
CA ASN A 97 2.57 0.01 -13.40
C ASN A 97 1.59 1.20 -13.46
N VAL A 98 0.78 1.37 -12.42
CA VAL A 98 -0.09 2.54 -12.24
C VAL A 98 0.36 3.32 -11.00
N PRO A 99 1.35 4.22 -11.16
CA PRO A 99 2.06 4.81 -10.00
C PRO A 99 1.24 5.86 -9.24
N SER A 100 0.13 6.32 -9.78
CA SER A 100 -0.67 7.43 -9.23
C SER A 100 -2.17 7.21 -9.37
N TYR A 101 -2.65 6.03 -8.97
CA TYR A 101 -4.06 5.68 -9.10
C TYR A 101 -4.98 6.48 -8.15
N SER A 102 -4.59 6.69 -6.89
CA SER A 102 -5.26 7.57 -5.92
C SER A 102 -4.42 7.77 -4.64
N PRO A 103 -3.45 8.69 -4.62
CA PRO A 103 -2.73 9.03 -3.38
C PRO A 103 -3.66 9.48 -2.26
N ASN A 104 -4.82 10.06 -2.59
CA ASN A 104 -5.83 10.51 -1.63
C ASN A 104 -6.43 9.35 -0.84
N ALA A 105 -6.75 8.22 -1.48
CA ALA A 105 -7.34 7.07 -0.81
C ALA A 105 -6.47 6.61 0.38
N ILE A 106 -5.17 6.45 0.14
CA ILE A 106 -4.22 6.04 1.18
C ILE A 106 -4.09 7.14 2.24
N ALA A 107 -4.01 8.40 1.83
CA ALA A 107 -3.87 9.51 2.77
C ALA A 107 -5.09 9.65 3.70
N GLU A 108 -6.30 9.48 3.19
CA GLU A 108 -7.53 9.49 3.97
C GLU A 108 -7.62 8.30 4.92
N HIS A 109 -7.18 7.12 4.49
CA HIS A 109 -7.09 5.94 5.35
C HIS A 109 -6.12 6.15 6.52
N VAL A 110 -4.92 6.69 6.23
CA VAL A 110 -3.90 7.02 7.25
C VAL A 110 -4.45 8.05 8.25
N LEU A 111 -5.09 9.11 7.77
CA LEU A 111 -5.71 10.12 8.63
C LEU A 111 -6.83 9.51 9.50
N THR A 112 -7.70 8.68 8.91
CA THR A 112 -8.77 7.99 9.63
C THR A 112 -8.20 7.12 10.75
N THR A 113 -7.16 6.35 10.46
CA THR A 113 -6.50 5.47 11.43
C THR A 113 -5.82 6.28 12.55
N ALA A 114 -5.12 7.38 12.20
CA ALA A 114 -4.55 8.29 13.17
C ALA A 114 -5.60 8.90 14.12
N LEU A 115 -6.73 9.34 13.58
CA LEU A 115 -7.85 9.88 14.36
C LEU A 115 -8.46 8.82 15.28
N ARG A 116 -8.67 7.61 14.80
CA ARG A 116 -9.21 6.51 15.62
C ARG A 116 -8.33 6.19 16.82
N ILE A 117 -7.00 6.15 16.63
CA ILE A 117 -6.05 5.87 17.72
C ILE A 117 -5.97 7.08 18.67
N SER A 118 -5.73 8.29 18.16
CA SER A 118 -5.57 9.50 18.99
C SER A 118 -6.83 9.87 19.78
N ARG A 119 -8.02 9.44 19.32
CA ARG A 119 -9.31 9.64 19.97
C ARG A 119 -9.79 8.41 20.77
N ASN A 120 -8.96 7.37 20.90
CA ASN A 120 -9.28 6.14 21.61
C ASN A 120 -10.62 5.48 21.19
N THR A 121 -11.02 5.62 19.92
CA THR A 121 -12.37 5.21 19.48
C THR A 121 -12.63 3.73 19.66
N ASN A 122 -11.62 2.86 19.46
CA ASN A 122 -11.76 1.41 19.66
C ASN A 122 -12.05 1.09 21.14
N LYS A 123 -11.27 1.68 22.07
CA LYS A 123 -11.49 1.50 23.51
C LYS A 123 -12.86 2.01 23.95
N ILE A 124 -13.27 3.17 23.43
CA ILE A 124 -14.59 3.75 23.71
C ILE A 124 -15.69 2.83 23.19
N GLN A 125 -15.57 2.32 21.96
CA GLN A 125 -16.55 1.42 21.36
C GLN A 125 -16.72 0.13 22.20
N ARG A 126 -15.61 -0.50 22.58
CA ARG A 126 -15.65 -1.70 23.45
C ARG A 126 -16.24 -1.43 24.84
N ASN A 127 -16.03 -0.24 25.41
CA ASN A 127 -16.69 0.16 26.64
C ASN A 127 -18.20 0.28 26.45
N VAL A 128 -18.65 0.90 25.36
CA VAL A 128 -20.08 1.04 25.01
C VAL A 128 -20.73 -0.34 24.83
N GLU A 129 -20.09 -1.27 24.17
CA GLU A 129 -20.58 -2.65 23.97
C GLU A 129 -20.78 -3.40 25.32
N LYS A 130 -20.00 -3.02 26.34
CA LYS A 130 -20.12 -3.51 27.73
C LYS A 130 -21.06 -2.65 28.59
N HIS A 131 -21.80 -1.71 28.01
CA HIS A 131 -22.64 -0.72 28.69
C HIS A 131 -21.89 0.14 29.74
N ASN A 132 -20.58 0.32 29.54
CA ASN A 132 -19.76 1.22 30.34
C ASN A 132 -19.64 2.61 29.65
N PHE A 133 -20.39 3.57 30.18
CA PHE A 133 -20.45 4.94 29.65
C PHE A 133 -19.64 5.95 30.48
N THR A 134 -18.74 5.48 31.34
CA THR A 134 -17.95 6.34 32.24
C THR A 134 -16.81 7.02 31.50
N TRP A 135 -16.55 8.27 31.88
CA TRP A 135 -15.34 8.97 31.48
C TRP A 135 -14.20 8.64 32.45
N ASN A 136 -13.04 8.27 31.90
CA ASN A 136 -11.88 7.93 32.70
C ASN A 136 -10.58 8.34 31.96
N PRO A 137 -9.44 8.47 32.67
CA PRO A 137 -8.18 8.87 32.07
C PRO A 137 -7.69 7.96 30.92
N GLY A 138 -8.09 6.68 30.90
CA GLY A 138 -7.66 5.72 29.87
C GLY A 138 -8.25 5.96 28.49
N ILE A 139 -9.27 6.83 28.39
CA ILE A 139 -9.85 7.26 27.09
C ILE A 139 -9.65 8.76 26.84
N LEU A 140 -8.87 9.45 27.68
CA LEU A 140 -8.55 10.86 27.46
C LEU A 140 -7.73 11.01 26.19
N SER A 141 -8.17 11.89 25.29
CA SER A 141 -7.65 12.01 23.95
C SER A 141 -6.89 13.31 23.73
N ARG A 142 -6.06 13.33 22.68
CA ARG A 142 -5.32 14.53 22.24
C ARG A 142 -5.92 15.04 20.93
N GLU A 143 -5.90 16.37 20.73
CA GLU A 143 -6.35 17.00 19.48
C GLU A 143 -5.20 17.04 18.46
N LEU A 144 -5.44 16.69 17.20
CA LEU A 144 -4.41 16.65 16.15
C LEU A 144 -3.64 17.97 16.01
N ARG A 145 -4.32 19.12 16.18
CA ARG A 145 -3.67 20.45 16.09
C ARG A 145 -2.58 20.70 17.14
N THR A 146 -2.53 19.88 18.20
CA THR A 146 -1.50 19.94 19.24
C THR A 146 -0.36 18.95 19.02
N LEU A 147 -0.44 18.14 17.97
CA LEU A 147 0.49 17.06 17.67
C LEU A 147 1.42 17.43 16.51
N THR A 148 2.66 16.99 16.61
CA THR A 148 3.60 16.99 15.50
C THR A 148 3.53 15.66 14.77
N VAL A 149 3.37 15.70 13.45
CA VAL A 149 3.32 14.53 12.57
C VAL A 149 4.62 14.42 11.77
N GLY A 150 5.31 13.29 11.87
CA GLY A 150 6.49 12.97 11.08
C GLY A 150 6.11 12.08 9.88
N VAL A 151 6.43 12.53 8.68
CA VAL A 151 6.20 11.81 7.43
C VAL A 151 7.52 11.31 6.88
N ILE A 152 7.73 9.99 6.86
CA ILE A 152 8.92 9.35 6.30
C ILE A 152 8.57 8.85 4.90
N GLY A 153 9.25 9.43 3.89
CA GLY A 153 8.89 9.27 2.49
C GLY A 153 7.86 10.31 2.05
N THR A 154 8.29 11.31 1.30
CA THR A 154 7.49 12.47 0.90
C THR A 154 7.13 12.46 -0.59
N GLY A 155 7.02 11.26 -1.17
CA GLY A 155 6.50 11.06 -2.52
C GLY A 155 5.03 11.49 -2.65
N ARG A 156 4.35 11.04 -3.68
CA ARG A 156 2.95 11.43 -3.95
C ARG A 156 2.01 11.19 -2.76
N ILE A 157 2.10 10.02 -2.13
CA ILE A 157 1.25 9.66 -0.96
C ILE A 157 1.64 10.47 0.26
N GLY A 158 2.93 10.46 0.65
CA GLY A 158 3.39 11.19 1.84
C GLY A 158 3.12 12.69 1.79
N THR A 159 3.27 13.31 0.61
CA THR A 159 2.89 14.72 0.42
C THR A 159 1.39 14.95 0.65
N GLN A 160 0.54 14.04 0.17
CA GLN A 160 -0.90 14.16 0.37
C GLN A 160 -1.29 13.94 1.84
N VAL A 161 -0.66 12.98 2.52
CA VAL A 161 -0.82 12.78 3.97
C VAL A 161 -0.42 14.04 4.73
N ALA A 162 0.75 14.64 4.43
CA ALA A 162 1.21 15.88 5.03
C ALA A 162 0.19 17.02 4.85
N ARG A 163 -0.39 17.13 3.64
CA ARG A 163 -1.41 18.15 3.34
C ARG A 163 -2.65 17.99 4.22
N LEU A 164 -3.15 16.77 4.41
CA LEU A 164 -4.32 16.51 5.25
C LEU A 164 -4.05 16.85 6.72
N PHE A 165 -2.93 16.44 7.29
CA PHE A 165 -2.59 16.76 8.68
C PHE A 165 -2.34 18.25 8.89
N LYS A 166 -1.67 18.94 7.94
CA LYS A 166 -1.51 20.38 7.98
C LYS A 166 -2.85 21.12 7.94
N ALA A 167 -3.78 20.67 7.09
CA ALA A 167 -5.13 21.26 7.01
C ALA A 167 -5.92 21.13 8.33
N LEU A 168 -5.63 20.11 9.14
CA LEU A 168 -6.20 19.94 10.49
C LEU A 168 -5.39 20.65 11.60
N GLY A 169 -4.39 21.45 11.23
CA GLY A 169 -3.63 22.31 12.14
C GLY A 169 -2.43 21.65 12.81
N SER A 170 -2.06 20.42 12.46
CA SER A 170 -0.84 19.78 12.97
C SER A 170 0.41 20.45 12.42
N LYS A 171 1.49 20.49 13.22
CA LYS A 171 2.83 20.69 12.68
C LYS A 171 3.25 19.43 11.95
N VAL A 172 3.78 19.54 10.71
CA VAL A 172 4.21 18.39 9.92
C VAL A 172 5.70 18.50 9.60
N LEU A 173 6.44 17.47 10.00
CA LEU A 173 7.85 17.29 9.66
C LEU A 173 7.95 16.21 8.56
N GLY A 174 8.92 16.35 7.66
CA GLY A 174 9.18 15.37 6.60
C GLY A 174 10.64 14.94 6.54
N TYR A 175 10.86 13.69 6.18
CA TYR A 175 12.18 13.19 5.84
C TYR A 175 12.08 12.36 4.54
N ASP A 176 12.95 12.67 3.60
CA ASP A 176 13.11 11.93 2.35
C ASP A 176 14.55 12.07 1.86
N ILE A 177 15.08 11.04 1.22
CA ILE A 177 16.40 11.11 0.56
C ILE A 177 16.36 11.96 -0.71
N TYR A 178 15.15 12.18 -1.27
CA TYR A 178 14.88 13.02 -2.44
C TYR A 178 13.79 14.04 -2.13
N PRO A 179 14.10 15.13 -1.36
CA PRO A 179 13.13 16.17 -1.05
C PRO A 179 12.55 16.81 -2.31
N ASN A 180 11.26 17.13 -2.31
CA ASN A 180 10.59 17.77 -3.43
C ASN A 180 9.83 19.05 -3.04
N ASP A 181 9.65 19.95 -3.99
CA ASP A 181 9.06 21.28 -3.72
C ASP A 181 7.57 21.21 -3.37
N ALA A 182 6.82 20.29 -3.95
CA ALA A 182 5.40 20.13 -3.64
C ALA A 182 5.16 19.72 -2.17
N ALA A 183 6.09 18.95 -1.58
CA ALA A 183 6.03 18.60 -0.18
C ALA A 183 6.44 19.78 0.72
N ARG A 184 7.38 20.65 0.31
CA ARG A 184 7.79 21.85 1.06
C ARG A 184 6.63 22.82 1.32
N GLU A 185 5.63 22.82 0.48
CA GLU A 185 4.43 23.63 0.70
C GLU A 185 3.60 23.17 1.91
N VAL A 186 3.73 21.92 2.33
CA VAL A 186 2.85 21.30 3.33
C VAL A 186 3.56 20.72 4.56
N LEU A 187 4.90 20.64 4.55
CA LEU A 187 5.71 20.16 5.67
C LEU A 187 7.05 20.90 5.76
N GLU A 188 7.71 20.74 6.92
CA GLU A 188 9.08 21.19 7.16
C GLU A 188 10.02 19.99 7.05
N TYR A 189 10.98 20.02 6.13
CA TYR A 189 11.99 18.96 6.05
C TYR A 189 12.99 19.06 7.21
N VAL A 190 13.33 17.90 7.77
CA VAL A 190 14.46 17.73 8.67
C VAL A 190 15.64 17.12 7.91
N GLU A 191 16.87 17.42 8.34
CA GLU A 191 18.08 16.90 7.71
C GLU A 191 18.39 15.47 8.11
N ASN A 192 17.97 15.08 9.31
CA ASN A 192 18.23 13.78 9.91
C ASN A 192 16.92 13.09 10.29
N ILE A 193 16.80 11.80 10.00
CA ILE A 193 15.62 11.01 10.35
C ILE A 193 15.41 10.94 11.87
N ASP A 194 16.47 10.94 12.67
CA ASP A 194 16.38 10.93 14.13
C ASP A 194 15.72 12.21 14.68
N ASP A 195 15.92 13.34 14.02
CA ASP A 195 15.23 14.59 14.37
C ASP A 195 13.72 14.50 14.13
N LEU A 196 13.29 13.79 13.07
CA LEU A 196 11.89 13.51 12.85
C LEU A 196 11.34 12.58 13.93
N ILE A 197 12.04 11.47 14.22
CA ILE A 197 11.59 10.44 15.15
C ILE A 197 11.39 11.03 16.55
N THR A 198 12.39 11.78 17.04
CA THR A 198 12.37 12.32 18.40
C THR A 198 11.41 13.49 18.60
N ASN A 199 11.02 14.18 17.54
CA ASN A 199 10.13 15.35 17.61
C ASN A 199 8.68 15.07 17.21
N SER A 200 8.34 13.86 16.72
CA SER A 200 7.00 13.54 16.25
C SER A 200 6.16 12.80 17.30
N ASP A 201 4.90 13.18 17.40
CA ASP A 201 3.87 12.50 18.20
C ASP A 201 3.18 11.40 17.39
N ILE A 202 3.13 11.54 16.07
CA ILE A 202 2.65 10.55 15.11
C ILE A 202 3.74 10.40 14.07
N ILE A 203 4.13 9.16 13.76
CA ILE A 203 5.03 8.86 12.63
C ILE A 203 4.27 8.01 11.63
N THR A 204 4.33 8.41 10.37
CA THR A 204 3.72 7.67 9.25
C THR A 204 4.73 7.40 8.15
N ILE A 205 4.71 6.17 7.61
CA ILE A 205 5.72 5.66 6.69
C ILE A 205 5.12 5.52 5.29
N HIS A 206 5.80 6.10 4.29
CA HIS A 206 5.41 6.09 2.87
C HIS A 206 6.60 5.83 1.94
N MET A 207 7.44 4.86 2.34
CA MET A 207 8.65 4.46 1.62
C MET A 207 8.41 3.19 0.79
N PRO A 208 9.17 2.99 -0.30
CA PRO A 208 9.18 1.72 -1.01
C PRO A 208 9.82 0.60 -0.18
N ALA A 209 9.47 -0.66 -0.52
CA ALA A 209 10.13 -1.84 0.02
C ALA A 209 11.47 -2.08 -0.71
N ILE A 210 12.57 -1.63 -0.15
CA ILE A 210 13.89 -2.02 -0.60
C ILE A 210 14.60 -2.80 0.50
N LYS A 211 15.49 -3.70 0.12
CA LYS A 211 16.14 -4.65 1.04
C LYS A 211 16.82 -3.95 2.22
N ASP A 212 17.44 -2.80 1.98
CA ASP A 212 18.16 -2.04 2.99
C ASP A 212 17.26 -1.43 4.08
N TYR A 213 15.96 -1.34 3.82
CA TYR A 213 14.96 -0.81 4.77
C TYR A 213 14.18 -1.91 5.50
N ASN A 214 14.56 -3.19 5.29
CA ASN A 214 13.92 -4.28 6.01
C ASN A 214 14.08 -4.06 7.52
N HIS A 215 12.94 -4.09 8.25
CA HIS A 215 12.90 -3.82 9.68
C HIS A 215 13.59 -2.49 10.08
N MET A 216 13.42 -1.45 9.26
CA MET A 216 13.87 -0.10 9.61
C MET A 216 13.24 0.36 10.92
N VAL A 217 11.97 0.04 11.14
CA VAL A 217 11.29 0.27 12.42
C VAL A 217 11.53 -0.95 13.31
N ASN A 218 12.61 -0.89 14.06
CA ASN A 218 13.08 -1.89 15.02
C ASN A 218 13.07 -1.31 16.46
N ASP A 219 13.64 -2.05 17.42
CA ASP A 219 13.71 -1.59 18.82
C ASP A 219 14.44 -0.23 18.97
N GLU A 220 15.53 0.00 18.20
CA GLU A 220 16.27 1.26 18.26
C GLU A 220 15.41 2.43 17.80
N PHE A 221 14.75 2.29 16.63
CA PHE A 221 13.83 3.29 16.09
C PHE A 221 12.71 3.60 17.10
N LEU A 222 12.05 2.56 17.60
CA LEU A 222 10.91 2.69 18.52
C LEU A 222 11.33 3.31 19.85
N SER A 223 12.53 3.01 20.34
CA SER A 223 13.05 3.61 21.58
C SER A 223 13.25 5.12 21.48
N LYS A 224 13.61 5.64 20.29
CA LYS A 224 13.78 7.07 20.01
C LYS A 224 12.46 7.84 19.87
N MET A 225 11.35 7.17 19.56
CA MET A 225 10.04 7.80 19.46
C MET A 225 9.64 8.43 20.80
N LYS A 226 8.76 9.42 20.78
CA LYS A 226 8.19 9.99 22.01
C LYS A 226 7.35 8.96 22.76
N ASP A 227 7.26 9.10 24.07
CA ASP A 227 6.31 8.33 24.87
C ASP A 227 4.87 8.69 24.48
N ASN A 228 4.00 7.70 24.43
CA ASN A 228 2.61 7.82 23.95
C ASN A 228 2.49 8.36 22.52
N SER A 229 3.47 8.05 21.66
CA SER A 229 3.40 8.33 20.23
C SER A 229 2.61 7.26 19.47
N ILE A 230 2.31 7.54 18.21
CA ILE A 230 1.55 6.65 17.31
C ILE A 230 2.43 6.31 16.11
N LEU A 231 2.50 5.02 15.74
CA LEU A 231 3.12 4.56 14.51
C LEU A 231 2.05 4.19 13.48
N LEU A 232 2.21 4.65 12.24
CA LEU A 232 1.32 4.32 11.11
C LEU A 232 2.13 3.75 9.95
N ASN A 233 1.72 2.61 9.44
CA ASN A 233 2.32 2.00 8.25
C ASN A 233 1.24 1.57 7.25
N ALA A 234 1.12 2.31 6.15
CA ALA A 234 0.31 1.98 4.98
C ALA A 234 1.19 1.88 3.72
N ALA A 235 2.47 1.51 3.90
CA ALA A 235 3.44 1.38 2.81
C ALA A 235 3.75 -0.09 2.50
N ARG A 236 4.63 -0.71 3.29
CA ARG A 236 5.02 -2.13 3.15
C ARG A 236 5.27 -2.75 4.52
N GLY A 237 4.78 -3.98 4.72
CA GLY A 237 4.87 -4.69 5.99
C GLY A 237 6.31 -4.92 6.46
N MET A 238 7.21 -5.27 5.54
CA MET A 238 8.63 -5.52 5.84
C MET A 238 9.39 -4.34 6.47
N LEU A 239 8.86 -3.14 6.42
CA LEU A 239 9.48 -1.95 7.04
C LEU A 239 9.44 -1.99 8.57
N VAL A 240 8.52 -2.76 9.15
CA VAL A 240 8.29 -2.84 10.60
C VAL A 240 8.62 -4.24 11.11
N ASP A 241 9.53 -4.34 12.09
CA ASP A 241 9.70 -5.55 12.90
C ASP A 241 8.49 -5.67 13.84
N THR A 242 7.59 -6.61 13.53
CA THR A 242 6.37 -6.83 14.31
C THR A 242 6.66 -7.17 15.76
N LYS A 243 7.71 -7.92 16.04
CA LYS A 243 8.08 -8.28 17.43
C LYS A 243 8.57 -7.07 18.21
N ALA A 244 9.36 -6.19 17.59
CA ALA A 244 9.80 -4.94 18.21
C ALA A 244 8.61 -4.01 18.47
N LEU A 245 7.67 -3.91 17.52
CA LEU A 245 6.43 -3.15 17.69
C LEU A 245 5.60 -3.65 18.87
N LEU A 246 5.41 -4.96 19.00
CA LEU A 246 4.67 -5.55 20.13
C LEU A 246 5.34 -5.23 21.47
N ARG A 247 6.68 -5.33 21.57
CA ARG A 247 7.41 -4.92 22.79
C ARG A 247 7.20 -3.44 23.14
N ALA A 248 7.21 -2.56 22.14
CA ALA A 248 6.99 -1.12 22.35
C ALA A 248 5.54 -0.83 22.82
N LEU A 249 4.56 -1.54 22.30
CA LEU A 249 3.16 -1.44 22.74
C LEU A 249 2.99 -1.98 24.17
N ASP A 250 3.59 -3.14 24.47
CA ASP A 250 3.50 -3.79 25.79
C ASP A 250 4.14 -2.96 26.91
N SER A 251 5.23 -2.26 26.60
CA SER A 251 5.89 -1.34 27.54
C SER A 251 5.15 -0.02 27.75
N GLY A 252 4.10 0.27 26.95
CA GLY A 252 3.40 1.55 26.96
C GLY A 252 4.20 2.69 26.30
N LYS A 253 5.27 2.40 25.58
CA LYS A 253 6.06 3.38 24.82
C LYS A 253 5.18 4.04 23.74
N LEU A 254 4.38 3.25 23.04
CA LEU A 254 3.44 3.72 22.04
C LEU A 254 2.02 3.79 22.61
N LEU A 255 1.26 4.83 22.25
CA LEU A 255 -0.18 4.93 22.46
C LEU A 255 -0.93 3.91 21.61
N GLY A 256 -0.43 3.61 20.42
CA GLY A 256 -1.00 2.63 19.53
C GLY A 256 -0.30 2.60 18.15
N ALA A 257 -0.72 1.66 17.33
CA ALA A 257 -0.23 1.50 15.96
C ALA A 257 -1.38 1.30 14.96
N GLY A 258 -1.21 1.87 13.77
CA GLY A 258 -2.10 1.67 12.63
C GLY A 258 -1.36 1.00 11.49
N LEU A 259 -1.78 -0.20 11.13
CA LEU A 259 -1.11 -1.04 10.14
C LEU A 259 -2.10 -1.44 9.05
N ASP A 260 -1.89 -0.98 7.83
CA ASP A 260 -2.63 -1.49 6.67
C ASP A 260 -1.89 -2.66 6.01
N VAL A 261 -0.65 -2.89 6.41
CA VAL A 261 0.26 -3.90 5.86
C VAL A 261 0.94 -4.67 6.98
N TYR A 262 1.28 -5.94 6.70
CA TYR A 262 1.97 -6.83 7.63
C TYR A 262 3.10 -7.59 6.91
N GLU A 263 4.20 -7.89 7.60
CA GLU A 263 5.41 -8.47 6.97
C GLU A 263 5.16 -9.83 6.29
N ASN A 264 4.20 -10.63 6.78
CA ASN A 264 3.83 -11.93 6.20
C ASN A 264 2.45 -11.93 5.52
N GLU A 265 1.91 -10.76 5.17
CA GLU A 265 0.54 -10.62 4.66
C GLU A 265 0.23 -11.45 3.40
N GLY A 266 1.21 -11.70 2.53
CA GLY A 266 1.03 -12.44 1.28
C GLY A 266 0.47 -13.86 1.45
N LYS A 267 0.55 -14.43 2.67
CA LYS A 267 -0.07 -15.70 3.01
C LYS A 267 -1.58 -15.57 3.20
N TYR A 268 -2.06 -14.43 3.70
CA TYR A 268 -3.42 -14.19 4.17
C TYR A 268 -4.23 -13.24 3.30
N VAL A 269 -3.63 -12.18 2.81
CA VAL A 269 -4.31 -11.14 2.03
C VAL A 269 -4.27 -11.49 0.54
N PRO A 270 -5.36 -11.34 -0.19
CA PRO A 270 -6.74 -11.01 0.20
C PRO A 270 -7.65 -12.27 0.29
N LYS A 271 -7.46 -13.11 1.28
CA LYS A 271 -8.15 -14.41 1.38
C LYS A 271 -9.08 -14.46 2.59
N ASN A 272 -10.14 -15.27 2.49
CA ASN A 272 -11.04 -15.57 3.61
C ASN A 272 -10.54 -16.78 4.41
N PHE A 273 -10.42 -16.62 5.73
CA PHE A 273 -10.02 -17.63 6.71
C PHE A 273 -11.09 -17.90 7.77
N GLU A 274 -12.34 -17.43 7.62
CA GLU A 274 -13.40 -17.61 8.62
C GLU A 274 -13.59 -19.09 9.03
N ASP A 275 -13.54 -20.02 8.05
CA ASP A 275 -13.72 -21.46 8.26
C ASP A 275 -12.41 -22.24 8.12
N LYS A 276 -11.25 -21.62 8.28
CA LYS A 276 -9.94 -22.21 8.10
C LYS A 276 -9.07 -21.97 9.33
N GLU A 277 -8.07 -22.84 9.50
CA GLU A 277 -7.03 -22.62 10.51
C GLU A 277 -6.24 -21.34 10.18
N PHE A 278 -6.13 -20.47 11.17
CA PHE A 278 -5.31 -19.27 11.11
C PHE A 278 -4.11 -19.47 12.04
N ASP A 279 -2.93 -19.59 11.47
CA ASP A 279 -1.71 -20.07 12.11
C ASP A 279 -0.65 -18.99 12.37
N ASP A 280 -1.00 -17.70 12.27
CA ASP A 280 -0.09 -16.58 12.53
C ASP A 280 -0.37 -15.93 13.90
N GLU A 281 0.34 -16.41 14.92
CA GLU A 281 0.20 -15.91 16.31
C GLU A 281 0.56 -14.42 16.43
N LEU A 282 1.53 -13.92 15.64
CA LEU A 282 1.94 -12.51 15.69
C LEU A 282 0.84 -11.61 15.12
N LEU A 283 0.29 -11.99 13.95
CA LEU A 283 -0.81 -11.24 13.37
C LEU A 283 -2.06 -11.31 14.24
N GLN A 284 -2.38 -12.49 14.83
CA GLN A 284 -3.48 -12.62 15.77
C GLN A 284 -3.30 -11.71 16.98
N THR A 285 -2.07 -11.65 17.52
CA THR A 285 -1.76 -10.75 18.63
C THR A 285 -2.02 -9.28 18.28
N LEU A 286 -1.66 -8.84 17.06
CA LEU A 286 -1.96 -7.48 16.60
C LEU A 286 -3.47 -7.23 16.49
N ILE A 287 -4.23 -8.20 15.96
CA ILE A 287 -5.69 -8.11 15.76
C ILE A 287 -6.43 -8.00 17.08
N ASP A 288 -5.99 -8.72 18.10
CA ASP A 288 -6.66 -8.79 19.40
C ASP A 288 -6.45 -7.53 20.26
N ARG A 289 -5.52 -6.64 19.87
CA ARG A 289 -5.17 -5.46 20.67
C ARG A 289 -6.16 -4.31 20.48
N ASP A 290 -6.45 -3.59 21.56
CA ASP A 290 -7.27 -2.36 21.55
C ASP A 290 -6.53 -1.14 21.03
N ASP A 291 -5.19 -1.16 21.14
CA ASP A 291 -4.29 -0.08 20.74
C ASP A 291 -3.70 -0.27 19.35
N VAL A 292 -4.11 -1.33 18.62
CA VAL A 292 -3.76 -1.57 17.22
C VAL A 292 -4.99 -1.48 16.33
N ILE A 293 -4.84 -0.84 15.19
CA ILE A 293 -5.79 -0.90 14.07
C ILE A 293 -5.08 -1.59 12.93
N TYR A 294 -5.49 -2.82 12.62
CA TYR A 294 -5.04 -3.56 11.46
C TYR A 294 -6.12 -3.56 10.38
N THR A 295 -5.72 -3.32 9.14
CA THR A 295 -6.55 -3.48 7.95
C THR A 295 -5.78 -4.27 6.90
N PRO A 296 -6.43 -5.16 6.13
CA PRO A 296 -5.75 -6.12 5.28
C PRO A 296 -5.38 -5.53 3.91
N HIS A 297 -4.45 -4.56 3.89
CA HIS A 297 -3.95 -3.87 2.69
C HIS A 297 -5.08 -3.23 1.87
N THR A 298 -5.96 -2.50 2.55
CA THR A 298 -7.17 -1.89 1.97
C THR A 298 -7.13 -0.36 1.91
N ALA A 299 -6.03 0.28 2.30
CA ALA A 299 -5.91 1.73 2.26
C ALA A 299 -6.17 2.34 0.87
N PHE A 300 -5.88 1.59 -0.19
CA PHE A 300 -6.15 2.00 -1.57
C PHE A 300 -7.60 1.77 -2.00
N TYR A 301 -8.36 0.89 -1.33
CA TYR A 301 -9.58 0.28 -1.83
C TYR A 301 -10.77 1.24 -1.81
N THR A 302 -10.85 2.08 -2.84
CA THR A 302 -11.95 3.04 -3.11
C THR A 302 -12.40 2.95 -4.56
N GLU A 303 -13.63 3.35 -4.84
CA GLU A 303 -14.19 3.34 -6.21
C GLU A 303 -13.27 4.06 -7.21
N THR A 304 -12.79 5.26 -6.85
CA THR A 304 -11.86 6.04 -7.69
C THR A 304 -10.54 5.32 -7.93
N ALA A 305 -9.96 4.70 -6.90
CA ALA A 305 -8.71 3.98 -7.04
C ALA A 305 -8.86 2.75 -7.93
N ILE A 306 -9.93 1.97 -7.76
CA ILE A 306 -10.23 0.79 -8.58
C ILE A 306 -10.40 1.19 -10.05
N GLN A 307 -11.20 2.23 -10.33
CA GLN A 307 -11.36 2.74 -11.69
C GLN A 307 -10.01 3.12 -12.30
N ASN A 308 -9.21 3.94 -11.61
CA ASN A 308 -7.92 4.41 -12.11
C ASN A 308 -6.90 3.28 -12.29
N LEU A 309 -6.93 2.25 -11.46
CA LEU A 309 -6.07 1.07 -11.58
C LEU A 309 -6.38 0.26 -12.86
N VAL A 310 -7.66 0.02 -13.11
CA VAL A 310 -8.10 -0.72 -14.30
C VAL A 310 -7.79 0.08 -15.57
N GLU A 311 -8.23 1.31 -15.64
CA GLU A 311 -8.02 2.19 -16.80
C GLU A 311 -6.52 2.40 -17.04
N GLY A 312 -5.75 2.77 -16.01
CA GLY A 312 -4.32 3.05 -16.12
C GLY A 312 -3.50 1.84 -16.57
N GLY A 313 -3.85 0.62 -16.11
CA GLY A 313 -3.20 -0.61 -16.56
C GLY A 313 -3.47 -0.90 -18.05
N LEU A 314 -4.73 -0.76 -18.49
CA LEU A 314 -5.11 -0.96 -19.89
C LEU A 314 -4.50 0.09 -20.81
N GLU A 315 -4.56 1.38 -20.43
CA GLU A 315 -3.97 2.48 -21.20
C GLU A 315 -2.45 2.31 -21.38
N ALA A 316 -1.73 1.96 -20.30
CA ALA A 316 -0.30 1.73 -20.36
C ALA A 316 0.06 0.57 -21.29
N ALA A 317 -0.71 -0.53 -21.26
CA ALA A 317 -0.53 -1.64 -22.20
C ALA A 317 -0.74 -1.20 -23.66
N VAL A 318 -1.82 -0.50 -23.94
CA VAL A 318 -2.15 0.03 -25.27
C VAL A 318 -1.06 0.99 -25.77
N GLU A 319 -0.57 1.89 -24.91
CA GLU A 319 0.47 2.85 -25.24
C GLU A 319 1.77 2.13 -25.63
N VAL A 320 2.23 1.16 -24.83
CA VAL A 320 3.45 0.39 -25.15
C VAL A 320 3.29 -0.37 -26.48
N ILE A 321 2.14 -0.99 -26.74
CA ILE A 321 1.93 -1.73 -27.99
C ILE A 321 1.94 -0.80 -29.20
N LYS A 322 1.37 0.42 -29.07
CA LYS A 322 1.32 1.42 -30.16
C LYS A 322 2.64 2.12 -30.40
N THR A 323 3.37 2.47 -29.34
CA THR A 323 4.53 3.38 -29.41
C THR A 323 5.88 2.72 -29.09
N GLY A 324 5.85 1.52 -28.52
CA GLY A 324 7.04 0.82 -28.02
C GLY A 324 7.45 1.22 -26.58
N THR A 325 6.80 2.21 -25.97
CA THR A 325 7.11 2.70 -24.62
C THR A 325 5.89 3.33 -23.95
N SER A 326 6.02 3.67 -22.67
CA SER A 326 5.07 4.47 -21.89
C SER A 326 5.81 5.19 -20.77
N ALA A 327 5.26 6.31 -20.29
CA ALA A 327 5.78 6.99 -19.10
C ALA A 327 5.74 6.11 -17.83
N ASN A 328 4.96 5.03 -17.83
CA ASN A 328 4.78 4.11 -16.72
C ASN A 328 5.65 2.83 -16.82
N VAL A 329 6.60 2.77 -17.78
CA VAL A 329 7.56 1.65 -17.88
C VAL A 329 8.51 1.68 -16.69
N VAL A 330 8.73 0.50 -16.06
CA VAL A 330 9.55 0.35 -14.83
C VAL A 330 10.78 -0.54 -15.00
N ASN A 331 11.05 -1.07 -16.23
CA ASN A 331 12.22 -1.91 -16.55
C ASN A 331 13.03 -1.41 -17.76
#